data_1fe3f992c8877a88448e8fd7af462522
#
_entry.id   1fe3f992c8877a88448e8fd7af462522
#
_cell.length_a   1.000
_cell.length_b   1.000
_cell.length_c   1.000
_cell.angle_alpha   90.00
_cell.angle_beta   90.00
_cell.angle_gamma   90.00
#
_symmetry.space_group_name_H-M   'P 1'
#
loop_
_entity.id
_entity.type
_entity.pdbx_description
1 polymer ?
#
loop_
_entity_poly.entity_id
_entity_poly.type
_entity_poly.pdbx_seq_one_letter_code
_entity_poly.pdbx_strand_id
1 'polypeptide(L)'
;MNFDFKKIEIAYKKIKDSITKTPLVSNDYINNLLDAEVYFKLENLQNTGSFKLRGATHKISSLSSDVINNGVVAYSSGNHAQAVAYAALQKNISAKIIMPKNAPKIKIENTKEYG
;
A
#
# COMPACT_ATOMS: atom_id res chain seq x y z
N MET A 1 -1.87 -17.87 -15.82
CA MET A 1 -2.19 -17.67 -14.38
C MET A 1 -3.68 -17.42 -14.30
N ASN A 2 -4.48 -18.36 -13.77
CA ASN A 2 -5.92 -18.14 -13.63
C ASN A 2 -6.15 -17.13 -12.50
N PHE A 3 -6.75 -15.99 -12.84
CA PHE A 3 -7.18 -15.01 -11.87
C PHE A 3 -8.36 -15.58 -11.07
N ASP A 4 -8.27 -15.51 -9.74
CA ASP A 4 -9.31 -15.97 -8.84
C ASP A 4 -9.69 -14.84 -7.88
N PHE A 5 -10.90 -14.30 -8.05
CA PHE A 5 -11.42 -13.22 -7.23
C PHE A 5 -11.48 -13.57 -5.74
N LYS A 6 -11.74 -14.86 -5.41
CA LYS A 6 -11.75 -15.34 -4.02
C LYS A 6 -10.42 -15.08 -3.30
N LYS A 7 -9.29 -15.12 -4.02
CA LYS A 7 -7.97 -14.80 -3.45
C LYS A 7 -7.88 -13.34 -3.03
N ILE A 8 -8.50 -12.43 -3.78
CA ILE A 8 -8.55 -11.00 -3.42
C ILE A 8 -9.42 -10.79 -2.20
N GLU A 9 -10.57 -11.45 -2.12
CA GLU A 9 -11.44 -11.36 -0.93
C GLU A 9 -10.74 -11.89 0.33
N ILE A 10 -10.03 -13.01 0.23
CA ILE A 10 -9.24 -13.56 1.33
C ILE A 10 -8.14 -12.58 1.75
N ALA A 11 -7.41 -12.02 0.78
CA ALA A 11 -6.38 -11.03 1.04
C ALA A 11 -6.98 -9.79 1.72
N TYR A 12 -8.12 -9.29 1.25
CA TYR A 12 -8.81 -8.15 1.85
C TYR A 12 -9.23 -8.42 3.30
N LYS A 13 -9.85 -9.56 3.56
CA LYS A 13 -10.24 -9.97 4.93
C LYS A 13 -9.04 -9.96 5.89
N LYS A 14 -7.86 -10.31 5.41
CA LYS A 14 -6.63 -10.35 6.20
C LYS A 14 -6.10 -8.96 6.58
N ILE A 15 -6.35 -7.95 5.75
CA ILE A 15 -5.75 -6.62 5.92
C ILE A 15 -6.76 -5.50 6.25
N LYS A 16 -8.05 -5.76 6.18
CA LYS A 16 -9.12 -4.75 6.26
C LYS A 16 -9.02 -3.83 7.49
N ASP A 17 -8.55 -4.36 8.61
CA ASP A 17 -8.43 -3.63 9.87
C ASP A 17 -7.12 -2.80 9.96
N SER A 18 -6.21 -2.98 9.02
CA SER A 18 -4.91 -2.28 8.94
C SER A 18 -4.85 -1.25 7.81
N ILE A 19 -5.95 -1.06 7.08
CA ILE A 19 -6.03 -0.14 5.95
C ILE A 19 -7.32 0.68 5.98
N THR A 20 -7.31 1.82 5.31
CA THR A 20 -8.53 2.61 5.12
C THR A 20 -9.38 2.00 4.01
N LYS A 21 -10.69 1.84 4.27
CA LYS A 21 -11.67 1.56 3.23
C LYS A 21 -11.95 2.85 2.47
N THR A 22 -11.15 3.12 1.44
CA THR A 22 -11.25 4.35 0.65
C THR A 22 -12.57 4.41 -0.13
N PRO A 23 -13.14 5.61 -0.34
CA PRO A 23 -14.35 5.77 -1.14
C PRO A 23 -14.17 5.33 -2.58
N LEU A 24 -15.29 4.92 -3.17
CA LEU A 24 -15.46 4.78 -4.62
C LEU A 24 -16.48 5.86 -5.04
N VAL A 25 -16.08 6.77 -5.91
CA VAL A 25 -16.91 7.91 -6.34
C VAL A 25 -17.06 7.93 -7.86
N SER A 26 -18.16 8.46 -8.33
CA SER A 26 -18.41 8.75 -9.74
C SER A 26 -18.76 10.24 -9.89
N ASN A 27 -18.66 10.76 -11.09
CA ASN A 27 -18.98 12.15 -11.39
C ASN A 27 -19.68 12.25 -12.74
N ASP A 28 -20.87 12.83 -12.76
CA ASP A 28 -21.72 12.92 -13.96
C ASP A 28 -21.07 13.71 -15.10
N TYR A 29 -20.34 14.78 -14.77
CA TYR A 29 -19.62 15.55 -15.78
C TYR A 29 -18.58 14.70 -16.52
N ILE A 30 -17.79 13.91 -15.78
CA ILE A 30 -16.79 13.00 -16.36
C ILE A 30 -17.48 11.89 -17.16
N ASN A 31 -18.56 11.32 -16.64
CA ASN A 31 -19.31 10.27 -17.31
C ASN A 31 -19.86 10.75 -18.66
N ASN A 32 -20.46 11.94 -18.68
CA ASN A 32 -20.99 12.55 -19.91
C ASN A 32 -19.87 12.90 -20.90
N LEU A 33 -18.72 13.40 -20.40
CA LEU A 33 -17.59 13.75 -21.26
C LEU A 33 -16.98 12.54 -21.96
N LEU A 34 -16.97 11.37 -21.27
CA LEU A 34 -16.34 10.15 -21.77
C LEU A 34 -17.34 9.13 -22.35
N ASP A 35 -18.63 9.44 -22.31
CA ASP A 35 -19.72 8.53 -22.69
C ASP A 35 -19.55 7.14 -22.02
N ALA A 36 -19.27 7.14 -20.72
CA ALA A 36 -18.96 5.94 -19.94
C ALA A 36 -19.28 6.12 -18.45
N GLU A 37 -19.57 5.03 -17.75
CA GLU A 37 -19.63 5.02 -16.29
C GLU A 37 -18.21 4.91 -15.71
N VAL A 38 -17.69 6.01 -15.15
CA VAL A 38 -16.34 6.10 -14.59
C VAL A 38 -16.41 6.12 -13.07
N TYR A 39 -15.63 5.27 -12.44
CA TYR A 39 -15.51 5.19 -10.98
C TYR A 39 -14.07 5.39 -10.53
N PHE A 40 -13.87 6.30 -9.58
CA PHE A 40 -12.56 6.61 -8.99
C PHE A 40 -12.45 5.97 -7.62
N LYS A 41 -11.53 5.02 -7.46
CA LYS A 41 -11.13 4.48 -6.16
C LYS A 41 -10.09 5.41 -5.53
N LEU A 42 -10.48 6.17 -4.52
CA LEU A 42 -9.67 7.26 -3.96
C LEU A 42 -8.53 6.75 -3.06
N GLU A 43 -7.55 6.04 -3.64
CA GLU A 43 -6.40 5.51 -2.90
C GLU A 43 -5.38 6.58 -2.46
N ASN A 44 -5.52 7.82 -2.92
CA ASN A 44 -4.85 8.99 -2.33
C ASN A 44 -5.28 9.26 -0.88
N LEU A 45 -6.44 8.76 -0.46
CA LEU A 45 -6.94 8.83 0.92
C LEU A 45 -6.50 7.64 1.79
N GLN A 46 -5.67 6.74 1.28
CA GLN A 46 -5.09 5.66 2.05
C GLN A 46 -4.05 6.21 3.04
N ASN A 47 -3.78 5.51 4.15
CA ASN A 47 -2.86 5.92 5.22
C ASN A 47 -1.47 6.37 4.70
N THR A 48 -0.98 5.77 3.64
CA THR A 48 0.29 6.17 2.98
C THR A 48 0.07 6.94 1.67
N GLY A 49 -1.14 7.43 1.42
CA GLY A 49 -1.49 8.19 0.22
C GLY A 49 -1.49 7.39 -1.09
N SER A 50 -1.50 6.05 -1.04
CA SER A 50 -1.51 5.22 -2.24
C SER A 50 -1.98 3.79 -2.02
N PHE A 51 -2.43 3.13 -3.09
CA PHE A 51 -2.87 1.73 -3.10
C PHE A 51 -1.75 0.72 -2.72
N LYS A 52 -0.49 1.14 -2.75
CA LYS A 52 0.66 0.25 -2.44
C LYS A 52 0.60 -0.33 -1.03
N LEU A 53 -0.06 0.37 -0.12
CA LEU A 53 -0.23 -0.10 1.25
C LEU A 53 -0.97 -1.44 1.32
N ARG A 54 -1.96 -1.67 0.47
CA ARG A 54 -2.73 -2.94 0.45
C ARG A 54 -1.84 -4.15 0.23
N GLY A 55 -1.00 -4.09 -0.82
CA GLY A 55 -0.07 -5.18 -1.14
C GLY A 55 1.03 -5.34 -0.11
N ALA A 56 1.62 -4.25 0.39
CA ALA A 56 2.65 -4.29 1.42
C ALA A 56 2.12 -4.91 2.73
N THR A 57 0.96 -4.44 3.20
CA THR A 57 0.30 -4.98 4.40
C THR A 57 -0.02 -6.47 4.25
N HIS A 58 -0.58 -6.87 3.11
CA HIS A 58 -0.89 -8.28 2.85
C HIS A 58 0.38 -9.14 2.85
N LYS A 59 1.45 -8.70 2.17
CA LYS A 59 2.71 -9.45 2.10
C LYS A 59 3.33 -9.58 3.50
N ILE A 60 3.47 -8.50 4.23
CA ILE A 60 4.07 -8.49 5.58
C ILE A 60 3.25 -9.34 6.55
N SER A 61 1.92 -9.23 6.52
CA SER A 61 1.03 -10.06 7.33
C SER A 61 1.03 -11.55 6.96
N SER A 62 1.70 -11.91 5.88
CA SER A 62 1.81 -13.30 5.39
C SER A 62 3.19 -13.92 5.63
N LEU A 63 4.12 -13.17 6.21
CA LEU A 63 5.45 -13.67 6.55
C LEU A 63 5.39 -14.62 7.75
N SER A 64 6.25 -15.63 7.74
CA SER A 64 6.45 -16.51 8.90
C SER A 64 7.21 -15.79 10.02
N SER A 65 7.11 -16.30 11.24
CA SER A 65 7.81 -15.75 12.41
C SER A 65 9.31 -15.64 12.20
N ASP A 66 9.92 -16.65 11.57
CA ASP A 66 11.37 -16.67 11.31
C ASP A 66 11.81 -15.52 10.39
N VAL A 67 10.99 -15.18 9.39
CA VAL A 67 11.26 -14.06 8.49
C VAL A 67 11.03 -12.72 9.19
N ILE A 68 10.01 -12.63 10.02
CA ILE A 68 9.69 -11.42 10.80
C ILE A 68 10.85 -11.03 11.71
N ASN A 69 11.46 -11.98 12.39
CA ASN A 69 12.59 -11.75 13.31
C ASN A 69 13.82 -11.18 12.61
N ASN A 70 14.00 -11.45 11.32
CA ASN A 70 15.11 -10.93 10.52
C ASN A 70 14.81 -9.55 9.89
N GLY A 71 13.59 -9.06 10.01
CA GLY A 71 13.13 -7.83 9.37
C GLY A 71 12.85 -7.97 7.87
N VAL A 72 12.54 -6.85 7.24
CA VAL A 72 12.26 -6.79 5.81
C VAL A 72 13.14 -5.77 5.10
N VAL A 73 13.48 -6.04 3.84
CA VAL A 73 14.24 -5.13 2.99
C VAL A 73 13.42 -4.81 1.74
N ALA A 74 13.38 -3.54 1.34
CA ALA A 74 12.77 -3.13 0.08
C ALA A 74 13.61 -2.06 -0.62
N TYR A 75 13.52 -2.03 -1.95
CA TYR A 75 14.09 -0.98 -2.79
C TYR A 75 12.96 -0.24 -3.49
N SER A 76 12.88 1.09 -3.27
CA SER A 76 11.89 1.93 -3.95
C SER A 76 12.17 3.41 -3.71
N SER A 77 11.87 4.25 -4.69
CA SER A 77 11.96 5.72 -4.60
C SER A 77 10.67 6.42 -4.12
N GLY A 78 9.59 5.69 -3.83
CA GLY A 78 8.30 6.35 -3.63
C GLY A 78 7.25 5.55 -2.84
N ASN A 79 6.07 5.41 -3.39
CA ASN A 79 4.90 4.87 -2.69
C ASN A 79 5.11 3.46 -2.11
N HIS A 80 5.90 2.61 -2.75
CA HIS A 80 6.19 1.27 -2.23
C HIS A 80 7.12 1.34 -1.00
N ALA A 81 8.10 2.26 -1.00
CA ALA A 81 8.96 2.51 0.16
C ALA A 81 8.13 2.84 1.40
N GLN A 82 7.28 3.87 1.29
CA GLN A 82 6.37 4.29 2.37
C GLN A 82 5.44 3.16 2.82
N ALA A 83 4.87 2.41 1.87
CA ALA A 83 3.94 1.33 2.20
C ALA A 83 4.60 0.17 2.96
N VAL A 84 5.85 -0.20 2.60
CA VAL A 84 6.59 -1.26 3.31
C VAL A 84 6.99 -0.77 4.70
N ALA A 85 7.54 0.44 4.82
CA ALA A 85 7.92 1.01 6.11
C ALA A 85 6.71 1.09 7.06
N TYR A 86 5.60 1.66 6.61
CA TYR A 86 4.37 1.75 7.40
C TYR A 86 3.82 0.37 7.82
N ALA A 87 3.74 -0.58 6.89
CA ALA A 87 3.21 -1.91 7.20
C ALA A 87 4.13 -2.68 8.16
N ALA A 88 5.44 -2.49 8.10
CA ALA A 88 6.42 -3.05 9.02
C ALA A 88 6.28 -2.43 10.42
N LEU A 89 6.15 -1.10 10.51
CA LEU A 89 5.87 -0.37 11.77
C LEU A 89 4.64 -0.93 12.47
N GLN A 90 3.52 -1.11 11.74
CA GLN A 90 2.27 -1.64 12.29
C GLN A 90 2.40 -3.06 12.88
N LYS A 91 3.46 -3.79 12.54
CA LYS A 91 3.74 -5.15 13.01
C LYS A 91 4.98 -5.23 13.91
N ASN A 92 5.57 -4.08 14.27
CA ASN A 92 6.83 -4.01 15.02
C ASN A 92 7.97 -4.81 14.37
N ILE A 93 8.04 -4.77 13.04
CA ILE A 93 9.06 -5.44 12.23
C ILE A 93 10.10 -4.41 11.80
N SER A 94 11.38 -4.71 11.94
CA SER A 94 12.44 -3.87 11.38
C SER A 94 12.35 -3.81 9.86
N ALA A 95 12.44 -2.60 9.28
CA ALA A 95 12.44 -2.41 7.85
C ALA A 95 13.67 -1.62 7.39
N LYS A 96 14.39 -2.14 6.39
CA LYS A 96 15.47 -1.41 5.72
C LYS A 96 15.00 -1.03 4.32
N ILE A 97 14.82 0.27 4.09
CA ILE A 97 14.37 0.80 2.80
C ILE A 97 15.55 1.44 2.06
N ILE A 98 15.89 0.89 0.91
CA ILE A 98 16.93 1.43 0.03
C ILE A 98 16.28 2.38 -0.96
N MET A 99 16.67 3.65 -0.90
CA MET A 99 16.15 4.70 -1.77
C MET A 99 17.28 5.33 -2.57
N PRO A 100 17.09 5.67 -3.86
CA PRO A 100 18.09 6.39 -4.64
C PRO A 100 18.29 7.81 -4.08
N LYS A 101 19.51 8.35 -4.21
CA LYS A 101 19.86 9.68 -3.68
C LYS A 101 19.01 10.82 -4.26
N ASN A 102 18.50 10.64 -5.46
CA ASN A 102 17.64 11.61 -6.17
C ASN A 102 16.14 11.35 -5.96
N ALA A 103 15.75 10.49 -5.02
CA ALA A 103 14.34 10.33 -4.66
C ALA A 103 13.75 11.66 -4.14
N PRO A 104 12.46 11.94 -4.36
CA PRO A 104 11.83 13.15 -3.84
C PRO A 104 11.98 13.23 -2.32
N LYS A 105 12.42 14.39 -1.81
CA LYS A 105 12.67 14.62 -0.37
C LYS A 105 11.48 14.21 0.49
N ILE A 106 10.28 14.64 0.11
CA ILE A 106 9.05 14.31 0.84
C ILE A 106 8.84 12.78 0.98
N LYS A 107 9.23 11.99 -0.04
CA LYS A 107 9.12 10.52 0.03
C LYS A 107 10.15 9.91 0.98
N ILE A 108 11.35 10.50 1.03
CA ILE A 108 12.41 10.08 1.96
C ILE A 108 11.98 10.40 3.40
N GLU A 109 11.50 11.61 3.64
CA GLU A 109 11.05 12.08 4.95
C GLU A 109 9.89 11.22 5.46
N ASN A 110 8.82 11.08 4.69
CA ASN A 110 7.69 10.24 5.08
C ASN A 110 8.08 8.77 5.32
N THR A 111 9.05 8.23 4.55
CA THR A 111 9.52 6.87 4.77
C THR A 111 10.26 6.74 6.11
N LYS A 112 11.07 7.76 6.48
CA LYS A 112 11.79 7.80 7.76
C LYS A 112 10.87 7.95 8.96
N GLU A 113 9.74 8.67 8.81
CA GLU A 113 8.73 8.82 9.87
C GLU A 113 8.09 7.50 10.29
N TYR A 114 8.14 6.51 9.41
CA TYR A 114 7.62 5.17 9.70
C TYR A 114 8.66 4.20 10.31
N GLY A 115 9.88 4.68 10.63
CA GLY A 115 10.91 3.90 11.29
C GLY A 115 12.17 3.63 10.45
#